data_68f870a1587ff74f99663ada42863f53
#
_entry.id   68f870a1587ff74f99663ada42863f53
#
_cell.length_a   1.000
_cell.length_b   1.000
_cell.length_c   1.000
_cell.angle_alpha   90.00
_cell.angle_beta   90.00
_cell.angle_gamma   90.00
#
_symmetry.space_group_name_H-M   'P 1'
#
loop_
_entity.id
_entity.type
_entity.pdbx_description
1 polymer ?
#
loop_
_entity_poly.entity_id
_entity_poly.type
_entity_poly.pdbx_seq_one_letter_code
_entity_poly.pdbx_strand_id
1 'polypeptide(L)'
;LHHSTIYRYLHQDKSNGGTLWQHLRICSKLYRKRYGNTWTRGKVPNRVGIENRPAVVDQKSRIGDWEADTIVGKDQKSALLTLVERITRYTIICKLDSLKAEDTAWAAVRVLKAHKDRVHTITMDNGKVGCEIIRFA
;
A
#
# COMPACT_ATOMS: atom_id res chain seq x y z
N LEU A 1 14.32 -16.02 -35.89
CA LEU A 1 14.39 -14.61 -35.44
C LEU A 1 13.63 -14.44 -34.14
N HIS A 2 14.27 -13.84 -33.15
CA HIS A 2 13.61 -13.57 -31.85
C HIS A 2 12.66 -12.37 -32.00
N HIS A 3 11.49 -12.42 -31.33
CA HIS A 3 10.47 -11.38 -31.44
C HIS A 3 11.00 -9.96 -31.13
N SER A 4 11.94 -9.83 -30.18
CA SER A 4 12.54 -8.53 -29.84
C SER A 4 13.34 -7.92 -30.99
N THR A 5 13.89 -8.73 -31.90
CA THR A 5 14.60 -8.24 -33.08
C THR A 5 13.62 -7.59 -34.05
N ILE A 6 12.44 -8.17 -34.22
CA ILE A 6 11.38 -7.62 -35.06
C ILE A 6 10.91 -6.28 -34.49
N TYR A 7 10.61 -6.22 -33.19
CA TYR A 7 10.19 -4.95 -32.56
C TYR A 7 11.27 -3.87 -32.65
N ARG A 8 12.54 -4.23 -32.50
CA ARG A 8 13.66 -3.29 -32.66
C ARG A 8 13.70 -2.70 -34.05
N TYR A 9 13.56 -3.54 -35.07
CA TYR A 9 13.49 -3.10 -36.46
C TYR A 9 12.33 -2.13 -36.71
N LEU A 10 11.11 -2.48 -36.23
CA LEU A 10 9.93 -1.62 -36.36
C LEU A 10 10.08 -0.27 -35.64
N HIS A 11 10.76 -0.25 -34.51
CA HIS A 11 11.05 1.01 -33.79
C HIS A 11 12.10 1.85 -34.52
N GLN A 12 13.08 1.23 -35.14
CA GLN A 12 14.08 1.91 -35.96
C GLN A 12 13.45 2.48 -37.24
N ASP A 13 12.58 1.72 -37.90
CA ASP A 13 11.79 2.19 -39.04
C ASP A 13 10.97 3.44 -38.66
N LYS A 14 10.29 3.41 -37.53
CA LYS A 14 9.57 4.56 -37.00
C LYS A 14 10.47 5.78 -36.79
N SER A 15 11.64 5.61 -36.23
CA SER A 15 12.60 6.70 -35.99
C SER A 15 13.12 7.30 -37.31
N ASN A 16 13.14 6.51 -38.37
CA ASN A 16 13.55 6.91 -39.72
C ASN A 16 12.37 7.45 -40.56
N GLY A 17 11.19 7.67 -39.95
CA GLY A 17 9.99 8.18 -40.66
C GLY A 17 9.19 7.11 -41.39
N GLY A 18 9.48 5.83 -41.19
CA GLY A 18 8.74 4.72 -41.79
C GLY A 18 7.36 4.51 -41.14
N THR A 19 6.52 3.71 -41.79
CA THR A 19 5.12 3.50 -41.41
C THR A 19 4.82 2.10 -40.86
N LEU A 20 5.78 1.17 -40.84
CA LEU A 20 5.58 -0.22 -40.43
C LEU A 20 5.03 -0.36 -38.99
N TRP A 21 5.39 0.54 -38.11
CA TRP A 21 4.93 0.57 -36.72
C TRP A 21 3.40 0.77 -36.59
N GLN A 22 2.74 1.38 -37.60
CA GLN A 22 1.30 1.62 -37.61
C GLN A 22 0.49 0.31 -37.70
N HIS A 23 1.09 -0.76 -38.25
CA HIS A 23 0.50 -2.09 -38.36
C HIS A 23 0.66 -2.93 -37.09
N LEU A 24 1.32 -2.41 -36.04
CA LEU A 24 1.38 -3.09 -34.77
C LEU A 24 0.02 -3.07 -34.07
N ARG A 25 -0.35 -4.18 -33.41
CA ARG A 25 -1.58 -4.28 -32.62
C ARG A 25 -1.73 -3.18 -31.56
N ILE A 26 -0.62 -2.67 -31.06
CA ILE A 26 -0.57 -1.62 -30.03
C ILE A 26 0.37 -0.52 -30.50
N CYS A 27 -0.04 0.24 -31.52
CA CYS A 27 0.78 1.27 -32.13
C CYS A 27 0.82 2.60 -31.36
N SER A 28 -0.18 2.88 -30.52
CA SER A 28 -0.34 4.18 -29.84
C SER A 28 0.11 4.19 -28.37
N LYS A 29 0.38 3.05 -27.76
CA LYS A 29 0.81 3.02 -26.36
C LYS A 29 2.32 3.18 -26.25
N LEU A 30 2.76 4.23 -25.55
CA LEU A 30 4.12 4.34 -25.07
C LEU A 30 4.52 3.06 -24.34
N TYR A 31 5.67 2.48 -24.74
CA TYR A 31 6.22 1.30 -24.09
C TYR A 31 6.39 1.55 -22.60
N ARG A 32 5.63 0.88 -21.77
CA ARG A 32 5.88 0.85 -20.34
C ARG A 32 7.17 0.07 -20.10
N LYS A 33 8.26 0.74 -19.75
CA LYS A 33 9.47 0.09 -19.26
C LYS A 33 9.09 -0.83 -18.11
N ARG A 34 9.18 -2.16 -18.30
CA ARG A 34 8.96 -3.16 -17.24
C ARG A 34 9.98 -3.03 -16.11
N TYR A 35 11.15 -2.45 -16.41
CA TYR A 35 12.25 -2.25 -15.49
C TYR A 35 12.70 -0.79 -15.58
N GLY A 36 12.77 -0.10 -14.46
CA GLY A 36 13.34 1.24 -14.36
C GLY A 36 12.36 2.40 -14.24
N ASN A 37 11.12 2.16 -13.89
CA ASN A 37 10.32 3.21 -13.29
C ASN A 37 10.76 3.32 -11.83
N THR A 38 11.68 4.23 -11.55
CA THR A 38 11.89 4.71 -10.18
C THR A 38 10.49 5.07 -9.66
N TRP A 39 10.09 4.40 -8.61
CA TRP A 39 8.82 4.60 -7.95
C TRP A 39 8.65 6.09 -7.61
N THR A 40 7.93 6.80 -8.44
CA THR A 40 7.47 8.18 -8.19
C THR A 40 6.18 8.19 -7.35
N ARG A 41 5.83 7.07 -6.71
CA ARG A 41 4.85 7.10 -5.62
C ARG A 41 5.49 7.93 -4.52
N GLY A 42 4.86 9.07 -4.20
CA GLY A 42 5.38 10.01 -3.22
C GLY A 42 5.91 9.26 -1.99
N LYS A 43 7.14 9.59 -1.59
CA LYS A 43 7.73 9.04 -0.38
C LYS A 43 6.86 9.51 0.77
N VAL A 44 6.40 8.57 1.58
CA VAL A 44 5.70 8.87 2.83
C VAL A 44 6.69 9.60 3.74
N PRO A 45 6.42 10.87 4.14
CA PRO A 45 7.29 11.57 5.06
C PRO A 45 7.36 10.81 6.39
N ASN A 46 8.52 10.80 7.03
CA ASN A 46 8.73 10.17 8.35
C ASN A 46 8.33 8.68 8.43
N ARG A 47 8.43 7.97 7.31
CA ARG A 47 8.16 6.53 7.27
C ARG A 47 8.98 5.79 8.32
N VAL A 48 8.31 5.04 9.19
CA VAL A 48 8.96 4.05 10.05
C VAL A 48 8.92 2.70 9.34
N GLY A 49 10.09 2.13 9.06
CA GLY A 49 10.18 0.82 8.41
C GLY A 49 9.87 -0.33 9.37
N ILE A 50 9.49 -1.47 8.81
CA ILE A 50 9.16 -2.68 9.58
C ILE A 50 10.37 -3.18 10.41
N GLU A 51 11.57 -2.86 9.99
CA GLU A 51 12.83 -3.17 10.68
C GLU A 51 12.94 -2.50 12.05
N ASN A 52 12.20 -1.42 12.28
CA ASN A 52 12.15 -0.72 13.56
C ASN A 52 11.11 -1.30 14.54
N ARG A 53 10.43 -2.38 14.14
CA ARG A 53 9.45 -3.05 15.00
C ARG A 53 10.17 -3.77 16.14
N PRO A 54 9.68 -3.63 17.40
CA PRO A 54 10.25 -4.35 18.53
C PRO A 54 10.20 -5.87 18.32
N ALA A 55 11.28 -6.59 18.64
CA ALA A 55 11.38 -8.04 18.46
C ALA A 55 10.27 -8.82 19.20
N VAL A 56 9.79 -8.31 20.33
CA VAL A 56 8.69 -8.91 21.11
C VAL A 56 7.40 -9.06 20.29
N VAL A 57 7.17 -8.14 19.32
CA VAL A 57 5.99 -8.18 18.44
C VAL A 57 6.10 -9.35 17.45
N ASP A 58 7.31 -9.61 16.94
CA ASP A 58 7.56 -10.71 16.00
C ASP A 58 7.51 -12.07 16.70
N GLN A 59 7.95 -12.15 17.95
CA GLN A 59 7.87 -13.34 18.80
C GLN A 59 6.44 -13.69 19.21
N LYS A 60 5.48 -12.75 19.04
CA LYS A 60 4.08 -12.92 19.48
C LYS A 60 3.98 -13.39 20.93
N SER A 61 4.78 -12.82 21.83
CA SER A 61 4.89 -13.26 23.20
C SER A 61 3.96 -12.50 24.17
N ARG A 62 3.30 -11.43 23.70
CA ARG A 62 2.37 -10.62 24.53
C ARG A 62 1.13 -10.26 23.74
N ILE A 63 0.00 -10.17 24.43
CA ILE A 63 -1.26 -9.66 23.90
C ILE A 63 -1.20 -8.12 23.82
N GLY A 64 -1.79 -7.53 22.76
CA GLY A 64 -1.90 -6.08 22.61
C GLY A 64 -1.07 -5.49 21.48
N ASP A 65 -0.50 -6.33 20.64
CA ASP A 65 0.14 -5.93 19.40
C ASP A 65 -0.83 -6.15 18.22
N TRP A 66 -1.21 -5.05 17.55
CA TRP A 66 -2.26 -5.02 16.56
C TRP A 66 -1.72 -4.85 15.14
N GLU A 67 -2.37 -5.48 14.20
CA GLU A 67 -2.20 -5.25 12.77
C GLU A 67 -3.43 -4.51 12.25
N ALA A 68 -3.20 -3.40 11.57
CA ALA A 68 -4.26 -2.58 10.99
C ALA A 68 -4.16 -2.60 9.46
N ASP A 69 -5.31 -2.75 8.82
CA ASP A 69 -5.43 -2.69 7.36
C ASP A 69 -6.72 -1.99 6.96
N THR A 70 -6.78 -1.47 5.74
CA THR A 70 -7.95 -0.79 5.21
C THR A 70 -8.52 -1.51 3.99
N ILE A 71 -9.79 -1.83 4.05
CA ILE A 71 -10.53 -2.39 2.92
C ILE A 71 -11.28 -1.26 2.23
N VAL A 72 -10.90 -0.97 0.99
CA VAL A 72 -11.51 0.09 0.19
C VAL A 72 -12.60 -0.49 -0.68
N GLY A 73 -13.79 0.08 -0.60
CA GLY A 73 -14.95 -0.31 -1.39
C GLY A 73 -14.85 0.13 -2.85
N LYS A 74 -15.82 -0.31 -3.64
CA LYS A 74 -15.93 0.05 -5.05
C LYS A 74 -15.95 1.58 -5.23
N ASP A 75 -15.21 2.05 -6.22
CA ASP A 75 -15.08 3.46 -6.60
C ASP A 75 -14.52 4.36 -5.47
N GLN A 76 -13.85 3.78 -4.47
CA GLN A 76 -13.26 4.49 -3.32
C GLN A 76 -14.26 5.34 -2.51
N LYS A 77 -15.55 4.98 -2.57
CA LYS A 77 -16.62 5.73 -1.89
C LYS A 77 -16.84 5.29 -0.44
N SER A 78 -16.29 4.17 -0.05
CA SER A 78 -16.41 3.63 1.30
C SER A 78 -15.14 2.89 1.69
N ALA A 79 -14.85 2.83 2.97
CA ALA A 79 -13.75 2.04 3.49
C ALA A 79 -14.08 1.47 4.87
N LEU A 80 -13.41 0.38 5.21
CA LEU A 80 -13.43 -0.23 6.52
C LEU A 80 -11.99 -0.25 7.06
N LEU A 81 -11.83 0.06 8.32
CA LEU A 81 -10.62 -0.21 9.07
C LEU A 81 -10.78 -1.56 9.76
N THR A 82 -9.83 -2.44 9.56
CA THR A 82 -9.73 -3.73 10.26
C THR A 82 -8.54 -3.67 11.21
N LEU A 83 -8.73 -4.10 12.43
CA LEU A 83 -7.70 -4.18 13.46
C LEU A 83 -7.70 -5.62 13.99
N VAL A 84 -6.58 -6.31 13.86
CA VAL A 84 -6.42 -7.70 14.28
C VAL A 84 -5.35 -7.78 15.36
N GLU A 85 -5.70 -8.29 16.53
CA GLU A 85 -4.74 -8.60 17.56
C GLU A 85 -3.94 -9.86 17.18
N ARG A 86 -2.61 -9.80 17.26
CA ARG A 86 -1.70 -10.76 16.62
C ARG A 86 -1.71 -12.17 17.23
N ILE A 87 -2.01 -12.29 18.53
CA ILE A 87 -2.04 -13.58 19.24
C ILE A 87 -3.43 -14.17 19.20
N THR A 88 -4.39 -13.45 19.73
CA THR A 88 -5.76 -13.92 19.93
C THR A 88 -6.57 -13.97 18.65
N ARG A 89 -6.12 -13.25 17.60
CA ARG A 89 -6.86 -13.02 16.36
C ARG A 89 -8.18 -12.27 16.58
N TYR A 90 -8.34 -11.66 17.75
CA TYR A 90 -9.48 -10.80 18.00
C TYR A 90 -9.51 -9.65 16.98
N THR A 91 -10.62 -9.51 16.30
CA THR A 91 -10.74 -8.59 15.17
C THR A 91 -11.80 -7.54 15.46
N ILE A 92 -11.43 -6.28 15.25
CA ILE A 92 -12.34 -5.14 15.30
C ILE A 92 -12.47 -4.59 13.88
N ILE A 93 -13.70 -4.34 13.44
CA ILE A 93 -13.96 -3.72 12.14
C ILE A 93 -14.77 -2.47 12.36
N CYS A 94 -14.36 -1.35 11.79
CA CYS A 94 -15.15 -0.13 11.83
C CYS A 94 -15.19 0.56 10.46
N LYS A 95 -16.31 1.19 10.18
CA LYS A 95 -16.49 2.00 8.97
C LYS A 95 -15.69 3.29 9.11
N LEU A 96 -15.00 3.65 8.03
CA LEU A 96 -14.33 4.94 7.89
C LEU A 96 -15.25 5.92 7.15
N ASP A 97 -15.24 7.16 7.61
CA ASP A 97 -15.99 8.25 6.98
C ASP A 97 -15.24 8.80 5.76
N SER A 98 -13.92 8.71 5.76
CA SER A 98 -13.07 9.05 4.61
C SER A 98 -11.81 8.18 4.55
N LEU A 99 -11.07 8.28 3.43
CA LEU A 99 -9.78 7.61 3.21
C LEU A 99 -8.57 8.46 3.68
N LYS A 100 -8.80 9.51 4.47
CA LYS A 100 -7.72 10.34 5.00
C LYS A 100 -7.00 9.60 6.15
N ALA A 101 -5.68 9.79 6.24
CA ALA A 101 -4.88 9.19 7.30
C ALA A 101 -5.35 9.61 8.70
N GLU A 102 -5.72 10.88 8.87
CA GLU A 102 -6.24 11.41 10.13
C GLU A 102 -7.53 10.71 10.58
N ASP A 103 -8.49 10.54 9.68
CA ASP A 103 -9.78 9.89 10.00
C ASP A 103 -9.57 8.40 10.34
N THR A 104 -8.62 7.74 9.66
CA THR A 104 -8.22 6.37 9.97
C THR A 104 -7.57 6.29 11.36
N ALA A 105 -6.68 7.23 11.70
CA ALA A 105 -6.03 7.31 12.99
C ALA A 105 -7.06 7.53 14.12
N TRP A 106 -7.96 8.50 13.94
CA TRP A 106 -9.05 8.75 14.91
C TRP A 106 -9.99 7.55 15.08
N ALA A 107 -10.32 6.86 13.99
CA ALA A 107 -11.13 5.65 14.04
C ALA A 107 -10.43 4.55 14.86
N ALA A 108 -9.13 4.32 14.63
CA ALA A 108 -8.33 3.37 15.40
C ALA A 108 -8.30 3.72 16.90
N VAL A 109 -8.02 4.98 17.24
CA VAL A 109 -8.03 5.44 18.64
C VAL A 109 -9.39 5.21 19.28
N ARG A 110 -10.47 5.59 18.60
CA ARG A 110 -11.84 5.44 19.11
C ARG A 110 -12.18 4.01 19.47
N VAL A 111 -11.89 3.05 18.58
CA VAL A 111 -12.25 1.65 18.80
C VAL A 111 -11.31 0.94 19.77
N LEU A 112 -10.04 1.34 19.83
CA LEU A 112 -9.07 0.78 20.77
C LEU A 112 -9.16 1.40 22.18
N LYS A 113 -9.90 2.48 22.36
CA LYS A 113 -10.04 3.15 23.65
C LYS A 113 -10.55 2.20 24.77
N ALA A 114 -11.44 1.25 24.41
CA ALA A 114 -11.93 0.24 25.35
C ALA A 114 -10.83 -0.77 25.77
N HIS A 115 -9.75 -0.85 25.03
CA HIS A 115 -8.64 -1.78 25.23
C HIS A 115 -7.32 -1.05 25.58
N LYS A 116 -7.35 0.24 25.90
CA LYS A 116 -6.18 1.11 26.05
C LYS A 116 -5.05 0.50 26.91
N ASP A 117 -5.41 -0.18 27.99
CA ASP A 117 -4.44 -0.78 28.92
C ASP A 117 -3.73 -2.03 28.34
N ARG A 118 -4.19 -2.51 27.19
CA ARG A 118 -3.66 -3.69 26.49
C ARG A 118 -3.22 -3.38 25.06
N VAL A 119 -3.10 -2.11 24.68
CA VAL A 119 -2.58 -1.71 23.36
C VAL A 119 -1.13 -1.29 23.51
N HIS A 120 -0.23 -2.06 22.89
CA HIS A 120 1.21 -1.77 22.93
C HIS A 120 1.70 -1.22 21.60
N THR A 121 1.38 -1.88 20.50
CA THR A 121 1.79 -1.44 19.16
C THR A 121 0.67 -1.62 18.15
N ILE A 122 0.66 -0.77 17.12
CA ILE A 122 -0.15 -0.93 15.93
C ILE A 122 0.79 -0.91 14.72
N THR A 123 0.74 -1.97 13.92
CA THR A 123 1.47 -2.06 12.66
C THR A 123 0.49 -1.83 11.51
N MET A 124 0.79 -0.88 10.63
CA MET A 124 0.04 -0.64 9.38
C MET A 124 0.99 -0.70 8.20
N ASP A 125 0.44 -0.96 7.00
CA ASP A 125 1.22 -0.76 5.79
C ASP A 125 1.48 0.75 5.57
N ASN A 126 2.55 1.07 4.83
CA ASN A 126 2.88 2.45 4.49
C ASN A 126 2.08 2.95 3.27
N GLY A 127 0.80 2.59 3.18
CA GLY A 127 -0.13 3.09 2.19
C GLY A 127 -0.49 4.57 2.43
N LYS A 128 -1.15 5.19 1.45
CA LYS A 128 -1.61 6.59 1.55
C LYS A 128 -2.59 6.83 2.71
N VAL A 129 -3.23 5.78 3.20
CA VAL A 129 -4.28 5.82 4.22
C VAL A 129 -3.73 5.54 5.64
N GLY A 130 -2.54 4.95 5.77
CA GLY A 130 -2.03 4.44 7.06
C GLY A 130 -0.72 5.06 7.55
N CYS A 131 -0.43 6.31 7.20
CA CYS A 131 0.92 6.88 7.34
C CYS A 131 1.35 7.31 8.75
N GLU A 132 0.52 7.17 9.77
CA GLU A 132 0.90 7.55 11.14
C GLU A 132 0.93 6.32 12.06
N ILE A 133 2.11 6.05 12.62
CA ILE A 133 2.21 5.12 13.75
C ILE A 133 1.65 5.84 14.98
N ILE A 134 0.46 5.42 15.39
CA ILE A 134 -0.15 5.89 16.62
C ILE A 134 0.62 5.25 17.78
N ARG A 135 1.43 6.04 18.48
CA ARG A 135 1.97 5.66 19.79
C ARG A 135 0.94 6.01 20.84
N PHE A 136 0.42 5.01 21.52
CA PHE A 136 -0.30 5.24 22.77
C PHE A 136 0.76 5.46 23.86
N ALA A 137 0.80 6.67 24.42
CA ALA A 137 1.61 6.98 25.61
C ALA A 137 0.83 6.62 26.86
#